data_26d1faf55e02ad5a9b636dc1587d960d
#
_entry.id   26d1faf55e02ad5a9b636dc1587d960d
#
_cell.length_a   1.000
_cell.length_b   1.000
_cell.length_c   1.000
_cell.angle_alpha   90.00
_cell.angle_beta   90.00
_cell.angle_gamma   90.00
#
_symmetry.space_group_name_H-M   'P 1'
#
loop_
_entity.id
_entity.type
_entity.pdbx_description
1 polymer ?
#
loop_
_entity_poly.entity_id
_entity_poly.type
_entity_poly.pdbx_seq_one_letter_code
_entity_poly.pdbx_strand_id
1 'polypeptide(L)'
;KTGLLPDFLWVEADTVRAAEKKAVASKYDGDYYYNACRLPYNLAQSRDKQSQNILNKMMNFFMKQEVLYAGYTLKGKALNHYQSASFGAPIFYAASRNSAYRKLVQQNKYIFMQDLSKENYYEAAMITLVALDAL
;
A
#
# COMPACT_ATOMS: atom_id res chain seq x y z
N LYS A 1 11.92 -11.44 2.79
CA LYS A 1 10.59 -11.11 3.36
C LYS A 1 10.11 -9.83 2.69
N THR A 2 8.80 -9.74 2.40
CA THR A 2 8.18 -8.65 1.61
C THR A 2 8.11 -7.31 2.36
N GLY A 3 8.08 -7.33 3.69
CA GLY A 3 7.78 -6.16 4.51
C GLY A 3 6.29 -5.77 4.54
N LEU A 4 5.42 -6.49 3.84
CA LEU A 4 3.99 -6.25 3.85
C LEU A 4 3.41 -6.53 5.23
N LEU A 5 2.46 -5.69 5.64
CA LEU A 5 1.71 -5.84 6.89
C LEU A 5 0.25 -6.18 6.56
N PRO A 6 -0.44 -6.95 7.42
CA PRO A 6 -1.82 -7.32 7.19
C PRO A 6 -2.77 -6.16 7.48
N ASP A 7 -4.02 -6.30 7.01
CA ASP A 7 -5.09 -5.36 7.32
C ASP A 7 -5.35 -5.28 8.82
N PHE A 8 -5.27 -6.40 9.52
CA PHE A 8 -5.48 -6.48 10.97
C PHE A 8 -4.43 -7.35 11.65
N LEU A 9 -4.07 -6.96 12.86
CA LEU A 9 -3.12 -7.63 13.72
C LEU A 9 -3.76 -7.95 15.08
N TRP A 10 -3.46 -9.13 15.61
CA TRP A 10 -3.66 -9.41 17.02
C TRP A 10 -2.40 -9.00 17.80
N VAL A 11 -2.61 -8.28 18.87
CA VAL A 11 -1.52 -7.90 19.80
C VAL A 11 -1.84 -8.53 21.15
N GLU A 12 -1.02 -9.47 21.58
CA GLU A 12 -1.18 -10.22 22.83
C GLU A 12 0.13 -10.15 23.60
N ALA A 13 0.15 -9.43 24.72
CA ALA A 13 1.34 -9.24 25.55
C ALA A 13 2.61 -8.96 24.70
N ASP A 14 3.48 -9.95 24.54
CA ASP A 14 4.76 -9.83 23.82
C ASP A 14 4.70 -10.36 22.38
N THR A 15 3.53 -10.73 21.88
CA THR A 15 3.37 -11.29 20.53
C THR A 15 2.49 -10.46 19.65
N VAL A 16 2.88 -10.35 18.37
CA VAL A 16 2.09 -9.71 17.32
C VAL A 16 1.96 -10.70 16.18
N ARG A 17 0.74 -10.99 15.75
CA ARG A 17 0.46 -11.89 14.64
C ARG A 17 -0.63 -11.33 13.73
N ALA A 18 -0.62 -11.76 12.47
CA ALA A 18 -1.68 -11.42 11.53
C ALA A 18 -3.01 -12.03 11.99
N ALA A 19 -4.10 -11.30 11.77
CA ALA A 19 -5.43 -11.82 12.02
C ALA A 19 -5.76 -13.00 11.08
N GLU A 20 -6.63 -13.87 11.52
CA GLU A 20 -7.17 -14.94 10.71
C GLU A 20 -8.18 -14.40 9.68
N LYS A 21 -8.45 -15.19 8.66
CA LYS A 21 -9.48 -14.86 7.68
C LYS A 21 -10.84 -14.66 8.37
N LYS A 22 -11.53 -13.58 8.02
CA LYS A 22 -12.85 -13.22 8.57
C LYS A 22 -12.86 -12.98 10.08
N ALA A 23 -11.73 -12.58 10.65
CA ALA A 23 -11.65 -12.25 12.07
C ALA A 23 -12.36 -10.92 12.39
N VAL A 24 -12.30 -9.95 11.48
CA VAL A 24 -12.84 -8.59 11.68
C VAL A 24 -13.76 -8.18 10.53
N ALA A 25 -13.28 -8.14 9.29
CA ALA A 25 -14.01 -7.55 8.17
C ALA A 25 -14.11 -8.46 6.94
N SER A 26 -13.06 -9.19 6.58
CA SER A 26 -13.02 -9.91 5.31
C SER A 26 -12.17 -11.18 5.36
N LYS A 27 -12.26 -11.98 4.29
CA LYS A 27 -11.37 -13.14 4.12
C LYS A 27 -9.89 -12.77 3.93
N TYR A 28 -9.58 -11.48 3.82
CA TYR A 28 -8.24 -10.95 3.60
C TYR A 28 -7.66 -10.23 4.83
N ASP A 29 -8.28 -10.35 6.00
CA ASP A 29 -7.88 -9.65 7.23
C ASP A 29 -6.40 -9.88 7.60
N GLY A 30 -5.87 -11.06 7.30
CA GLY A 30 -4.45 -11.40 7.52
C GLY A 30 -3.52 -11.06 6.35
N ASP A 31 -4.00 -10.43 5.31
CA ASP A 31 -3.25 -10.07 4.10
C ASP A 31 -3.09 -8.55 3.98
N TYR A 32 -2.17 -8.10 3.12
CA TYR A 32 -2.04 -6.70 2.74
C TYR A 32 -3.17 -6.35 1.77
N TYR A 33 -4.22 -5.70 2.26
CA TYR A 33 -5.42 -5.44 1.50
C TYR A 33 -5.93 -3.99 1.70
N TYR A 34 -7.23 -3.72 1.62
CA TYR A 34 -7.76 -2.35 1.58
C TYR A 34 -7.64 -1.55 2.88
N ASN A 35 -7.37 -2.17 4.04
CA ASN A 35 -7.05 -1.44 5.26
C ASN A 35 -5.56 -1.12 5.36
N ALA A 36 -4.68 -2.03 4.94
CA ALA A 36 -3.24 -1.82 4.94
C ALA A 36 -2.72 -1.03 3.74
N CYS A 37 -3.50 -0.84 2.66
CA CYS A 37 -3.08 -0.21 1.42
C CYS A 37 -2.53 1.22 1.61
N ARG A 38 -2.98 1.94 2.64
CA ARG A 38 -2.53 3.30 2.98
C ARG A 38 -1.19 3.36 3.71
N LEU A 39 -0.64 2.23 4.12
CA LEU A 39 0.62 2.18 4.89
C LEU A 39 1.79 2.87 4.20
N PRO A 40 2.05 2.71 2.89
CA PRO A 40 3.14 3.41 2.22
C PRO A 40 3.04 4.93 2.38
N TYR A 41 1.83 5.50 2.26
CA TYR A 41 1.60 6.94 2.46
C TYR A 41 1.90 7.35 3.91
N ASN A 42 1.34 6.64 4.89
CA ASN A 42 1.51 6.98 6.31
C ASN A 42 2.97 6.82 6.77
N LEU A 43 3.62 5.73 6.40
CA LEU A 43 5.01 5.46 6.77
C LEU A 43 5.99 6.44 6.12
N ALA A 44 5.70 6.93 4.90
CA ALA A 44 6.53 7.90 4.21
C ALA A 44 6.55 9.28 4.90
N GLN A 45 5.54 9.59 5.69
CA GLN A 45 5.49 10.83 6.50
C GLN A 45 6.21 10.69 7.84
N SER A 46 6.45 9.47 8.31
CA SER A 46 7.13 9.23 9.58
C SER A 46 8.64 9.47 9.45
N ARG A 47 9.23 10.09 10.48
CA ARG A 47 10.69 10.21 10.63
C ARG A 47 11.28 9.11 11.49
N ASP A 48 10.45 8.23 12.04
CA ASP A 48 10.87 7.14 12.89
C ASP A 48 11.65 6.09 12.09
N LYS A 49 12.77 5.64 12.62
CA LYS A 49 13.67 4.68 11.97
C LYS A 49 13.02 3.32 11.71
N GLN A 50 12.15 2.86 12.61
CA GLN A 50 11.47 1.57 12.43
C GLN A 50 10.43 1.66 11.31
N SER A 51 9.66 2.75 11.28
CA SER A 51 8.69 3.03 10.21
C SER A 51 9.39 3.10 8.84
N GLN A 52 10.53 3.80 8.75
CA GLN A 52 11.31 3.87 7.52
C GLN A 52 11.87 2.51 7.10
N ASN A 53 12.30 1.68 8.04
CA ASN A 53 12.77 0.32 7.73
C ASN A 53 11.65 -0.57 7.18
N ILE A 54 10.45 -0.47 7.74
CA ILE A 54 9.27 -1.18 7.24
C ILE A 54 8.94 -0.69 5.82
N LEU A 55 8.84 0.63 5.63
CA LEU A 55 8.57 1.23 4.33
C LEU A 55 9.57 0.75 3.26
N ASN A 56 10.87 0.80 3.55
CA ASN A 56 11.90 0.37 2.61
C ASN A 56 11.73 -1.09 2.18
N LYS A 57 11.36 -1.98 3.11
CA LYS A 57 11.08 -3.39 2.78
C LYS A 57 9.86 -3.52 1.85
N MET A 58 8.78 -2.79 2.15
CA MET A 58 7.58 -2.77 1.30
C MET A 58 7.90 -2.24 -0.09
N MET A 59 8.57 -1.10 -0.19
CA MET A 59 8.93 -0.48 -1.46
C MET A 59 9.86 -1.36 -2.30
N ASN A 60 10.82 -2.04 -1.68
CA ASN A 60 11.68 -3.00 -2.35
C ASN A 60 10.91 -4.23 -2.87
N PHE A 61 9.85 -4.64 -2.19
CA PHE A 61 8.95 -5.66 -2.70
C PHE A 61 8.18 -5.16 -3.93
N PHE A 62 7.60 -3.95 -3.88
CA PHE A 62 6.86 -3.37 -4.99
C PHE A 62 7.75 -3.11 -6.22
N MET A 63 9.00 -2.72 -6.02
CA MET A 63 9.98 -2.54 -7.11
C MET A 63 10.22 -3.80 -7.96
N LYS A 64 9.98 -4.98 -7.40
CA LYS A 64 10.13 -6.27 -8.10
C LYS A 64 8.91 -6.66 -8.92
N GLN A 65 7.79 -5.96 -8.73
CA GLN A 65 6.57 -6.26 -9.48
C GLN A 65 6.58 -5.58 -10.85
N GLU A 66 6.11 -6.27 -11.87
CA GLU A 66 5.87 -5.70 -13.20
C GLU A 66 4.57 -4.88 -13.20
N VAL A 67 3.54 -5.41 -12.53
CA VAL A 67 2.25 -4.75 -12.33
C VAL A 67 1.91 -4.79 -10.85
N LEU A 68 1.43 -3.66 -10.33
CA LEU A 68 0.97 -3.56 -8.94
C LEU A 68 -0.53 -3.86 -8.87
N TYR A 69 -0.85 -4.99 -8.27
CA TYR A 69 -2.23 -5.44 -8.09
C TYR A 69 -2.86 -4.97 -6.77
N ALA A 70 -4.19 -5.02 -6.72
CA ALA A 70 -4.96 -4.70 -5.52
C ALA A 70 -4.89 -5.84 -4.49
N GLY A 71 -3.84 -5.81 -3.67
CA GLY A 71 -3.64 -6.70 -2.54
C GLY A 71 -2.71 -7.89 -2.79
N TYR A 72 -2.06 -8.27 -1.70
CA TYR A 72 -1.08 -9.36 -1.68
C TYR A 72 -1.14 -10.14 -0.38
N THR A 73 -0.88 -11.43 -0.44
CA THR A 73 -0.55 -12.17 0.79
C THR A 73 0.75 -11.61 1.40
N LEU A 74 0.98 -11.82 2.68
CA LEU A 74 2.23 -11.40 3.33
C LEU A 74 3.47 -12.08 2.73
N LYS A 75 3.29 -13.19 1.99
CA LYS A 75 4.35 -13.87 1.24
C LYS A 75 4.59 -13.28 -0.15
N GLY A 76 3.75 -12.31 -0.58
CA GLY A 76 3.90 -11.60 -1.83
C GLY A 76 3.13 -12.17 -3.03
N LYS A 77 2.23 -13.13 -2.83
CA LYS A 77 1.33 -13.61 -3.88
C LYS A 77 0.19 -12.61 -4.07
N ALA A 78 -0.07 -12.19 -5.33
CA ALA A 78 -1.20 -11.33 -5.65
C ALA A 78 -2.54 -11.98 -5.28
N LEU A 79 -3.43 -11.21 -4.69
CA LEU A 79 -4.80 -11.61 -4.33
C LEU A 79 -5.78 -11.38 -5.48
N ASN A 80 -5.47 -10.43 -6.34
CA ASN A 80 -6.28 -10.01 -7.48
C ASN A 80 -5.38 -9.77 -8.69
N HIS A 81 -5.99 -9.62 -9.88
CA HIS A 81 -5.30 -9.31 -11.13
C HIS A 81 -5.80 -7.99 -11.74
N TYR A 82 -6.21 -7.03 -10.90
CA TYR A 82 -6.55 -5.67 -11.31
C TYR A 82 -5.76 -4.65 -10.49
N GLN A 83 -5.58 -3.47 -11.06
CA GLN A 83 -4.98 -2.32 -10.38
C GLN A 83 -6.08 -1.48 -9.71
N SER A 84 -5.74 -0.84 -8.60
CA SER A 84 -6.62 0.09 -7.91
C SER A 84 -5.80 1.27 -7.41
N ALA A 85 -6.33 2.47 -7.56
CA ALA A 85 -5.69 3.68 -7.06
C ALA A 85 -5.62 3.71 -5.52
N SER A 86 -6.45 2.94 -4.81
CA SER A 86 -6.33 2.74 -3.36
C SER A 86 -4.96 2.19 -2.97
N PHE A 87 -4.34 1.38 -3.84
CA PHE A 87 -2.98 0.85 -3.66
C PHE A 87 -1.94 1.70 -4.37
N GLY A 88 -2.22 2.13 -5.59
CA GLY A 88 -1.28 2.88 -6.42
C GLY A 88 -0.96 4.26 -5.88
N ALA A 89 -1.92 5.00 -5.33
CA ALA A 89 -1.71 6.35 -4.83
C ALA A 89 -0.79 6.40 -3.60
N PRO A 90 -0.97 5.57 -2.54
CA PRO A 90 -0.03 5.52 -1.43
C PRO A 90 1.41 5.13 -1.84
N ILE A 91 1.53 4.18 -2.78
CA ILE A 91 2.84 3.75 -3.30
C ILE A 91 3.49 4.86 -4.12
N PHE A 92 2.71 5.56 -4.95
CA PHE A 92 3.20 6.72 -5.72
C PHE A 92 3.76 7.80 -4.78
N TYR A 93 3.01 8.16 -3.74
CA TYR A 93 3.46 9.16 -2.77
C TYR A 93 4.79 8.76 -2.12
N ALA A 94 4.88 7.55 -1.58
CA ALA A 94 6.12 7.08 -0.97
C ALA A 94 7.29 7.04 -1.95
N ALA A 95 7.03 6.64 -3.19
CA ALA A 95 8.04 6.59 -4.25
C ALA A 95 8.50 7.98 -4.70
N SER A 96 7.61 8.97 -4.74
CA SER A 96 7.95 10.35 -5.14
C SER A 96 8.96 11.01 -4.20
N ARG A 97 9.05 10.55 -2.97
CA ARG A 97 9.96 11.08 -1.94
C ARG A 97 11.37 10.47 -1.96
N ASN A 98 11.62 9.48 -2.82
CA ASN A 98 12.94 8.83 -2.91
C ASN A 98 13.23 8.41 -4.36
N SER A 99 14.27 9.01 -4.94
CA SER A 99 14.67 8.75 -6.34
C SER A 99 15.00 7.30 -6.66
N ALA A 100 15.37 6.49 -5.66
CA ALA A 100 15.58 5.04 -5.82
C ALA A 100 14.32 4.30 -6.30
N TYR A 101 13.13 4.85 -6.05
CA TYR A 101 11.85 4.26 -6.42
C TYR A 101 11.22 4.86 -7.68
N ARG A 102 12.00 5.51 -8.54
CA ARG A 102 11.52 6.18 -9.77
C ARG A 102 10.67 5.26 -10.66
N LYS A 103 10.99 3.96 -10.72
CA LYS A 103 10.17 2.97 -11.44
C LYS A 103 8.71 2.96 -10.94
N LEU A 104 8.50 2.97 -9.62
CA LEU A 104 7.16 2.96 -9.02
C LEU A 104 6.40 4.25 -9.29
N VAL A 105 7.09 5.39 -9.34
CA VAL A 105 6.48 6.66 -9.78
C VAL A 105 5.92 6.52 -11.20
N GLN A 106 6.70 5.97 -12.12
CA GLN A 106 6.25 5.79 -13.50
C GLN A 106 5.09 4.79 -13.62
N GLN A 107 5.18 3.67 -12.90
CA GLN A 107 4.15 2.63 -12.92
C GLN A 107 2.80 3.11 -12.39
N ASN A 108 2.79 4.07 -11.44
CA ASN A 108 1.56 4.52 -10.79
C ASN A 108 1.04 5.87 -11.30
N LYS A 109 1.65 6.48 -12.30
CA LYS A 109 1.15 7.74 -12.91
C LYS A 109 -0.26 7.65 -13.44
N TYR A 110 -0.75 6.46 -13.79
CA TYR A 110 -2.09 6.25 -14.31
C TYR A 110 -3.18 6.77 -13.37
N ILE A 111 -2.92 6.82 -12.05
CA ILE A 111 -3.90 7.30 -11.06
C ILE A 111 -4.35 8.74 -11.32
N PHE A 112 -3.47 9.59 -11.88
CA PHE A 112 -3.80 10.98 -12.20
C PHE A 112 -4.50 11.14 -13.56
N MET A 113 -4.67 10.06 -14.31
CA MET A 113 -5.39 10.06 -15.58
C MET A 113 -6.81 9.49 -15.43
N GLN A 114 -7.20 9.10 -14.23
CA GLN A 114 -8.53 8.57 -13.93
C GLN A 114 -9.54 9.71 -13.80
N ASP A 115 -10.76 9.47 -14.27
CA ASP A 115 -11.89 10.38 -14.07
C ASP A 115 -12.43 10.19 -12.65
N LEU A 116 -12.09 11.13 -11.76
CA LEU A 116 -12.47 11.05 -10.34
C LEU A 116 -13.98 10.96 -10.11
N SER A 117 -14.79 11.42 -11.06
CA SER A 117 -16.25 11.33 -10.96
C SER A 117 -16.78 9.89 -11.10
N LYS A 118 -15.96 9.00 -11.63
CA LYS A 118 -16.28 7.59 -11.86
C LYS A 118 -15.67 6.66 -10.80
N GLU A 119 -14.76 7.21 -9.97
CA GLU A 119 -14.13 6.46 -8.91
C GLU A 119 -15.02 6.41 -7.67
N ASN A 120 -14.83 5.38 -6.84
CA ASN A 120 -15.44 5.39 -5.52
C ASN A 120 -14.81 6.48 -4.65
N TYR A 121 -15.55 6.91 -3.63
CA TYR A 121 -15.13 8.01 -2.76
C TYR A 121 -13.71 7.84 -2.18
N TYR A 122 -13.35 6.64 -1.76
CA TYR A 122 -12.05 6.38 -1.14
C TYR A 122 -10.91 6.55 -2.15
N GLU A 123 -11.03 6.01 -3.35
CA GLU A 123 -10.02 6.15 -4.41
C GLU A 123 -9.87 7.61 -4.84
N ALA A 124 -10.98 8.29 -5.08
CA ALA A 124 -10.97 9.71 -5.43
C ALA A 124 -10.30 10.57 -4.34
N ALA A 125 -10.60 10.31 -3.06
CA ALA A 125 -9.98 10.99 -1.92
C ALA A 125 -8.47 10.72 -1.85
N MET A 126 -8.03 9.48 -2.03
CA MET A 126 -6.60 9.11 -1.99
C MET A 126 -5.83 9.71 -3.16
N ILE A 127 -6.38 9.72 -4.36
CA ILE A 127 -5.75 10.37 -5.53
C ILE A 127 -5.57 11.86 -5.28
N THR A 128 -6.64 12.53 -4.80
CA THR A 128 -6.63 13.97 -4.53
C THR A 128 -5.61 14.30 -3.44
N LEU A 129 -5.60 13.56 -2.33
CA LEU A 129 -4.67 13.77 -1.22
C LEU A 129 -3.21 13.63 -1.69
N VAL A 130 -2.92 12.59 -2.44
CA VAL A 130 -1.58 12.35 -2.97
C VAL A 130 -1.17 13.41 -4.00
N ALA A 131 -2.09 13.87 -4.84
CA ALA A 131 -1.81 14.96 -5.78
C ALA A 131 -1.42 16.25 -5.05
N LEU A 132 -2.11 16.59 -3.97
CA LEU A 132 -1.81 17.79 -3.17
C LEU A 132 -0.47 17.68 -2.41
N ASP A 133 -0.13 16.50 -1.92
CA ASP A 133 1.04 16.30 -1.07
C ASP A 133 2.33 15.95 -1.85
N ALA A 134 2.20 15.42 -3.06
CA ALA A 134 3.34 14.98 -3.87
C ALA A 134 3.76 16.00 -4.95
N LEU A 135 2.92 16.97 -5.23
CA LEU A 135 3.15 18.03 -6.21
C LEU A 135 3.43 19.36 -5.52
#